data_4713e1304a5f6d1553be3c79413bcc49
#
_entry.id   4713e1304a5f6d1553be3c79413bcc49
#
_cell.length_a   1.000
_cell.length_b   1.000
_cell.length_c   1.000
_cell.angle_alpha   90.00
_cell.angle_beta   90.00
_cell.angle_gamma   90.00
#
_symmetry.space_group_name_H-M   'P 1'
#
loop_
_entity.id
_entity.type
_entity.pdbx_description
1 polymer ?
#
loop_
_entity_poly.entity_id
_entity_poly.type
_entity_poly.pdbx_seq_one_letter_code
_entity_poly.pdbx_strand_id
1 'polypeptide(L)'
;MLNPLSRWLLPLLIGNLSILTCVAQTSTAADSEALQIYQDHCAGCHGAQRTGAMGPALLPESLARLRKAEALNVMLHGRVLTQMPAFARQIPEEKLQRLIELIYSPPAEPPRWEEKDITQSRVSYPVPDNDKPLFSADPQNLFIVVELGDHSATLLDGDKFEAITRFKTRFALHGGPKFSPDGRYVYFASRDGWISKYDIYNMTYLAEIRVGINTRNLAISADGQYLIAANYLPGNLVLLSSKDLSLIKIIPASSGDTTSRVSAVYTAPPRHSFVAALKDIAEVWEITPSDTD
;
A
#
# COMPACT_ATOMS: atom_id res chain seq x y z
N MET A 1 10.00 -73.15 -54.65
CA MET A 1 9.39 -72.13 -55.51
C MET A 1 9.35 -70.79 -54.76
N LEU A 2 10.17 -69.89 -55.29
CA LEU A 2 10.17 -68.44 -55.12
C LEU A 2 9.78 -67.78 -53.75
N ASN A 3 10.80 -67.27 -53.11
CA ASN A 3 10.88 -66.38 -52.03
C ASN A 3 10.54 -64.94 -52.46
N PRO A 4 9.80 -64.13 -51.76
CA PRO A 4 9.82 -62.67 -51.94
C PRO A 4 10.46 -61.89 -50.77
N LEU A 5 11.30 -61.03 -51.20
CA LEU A 5 12.10 -60.00 -50.58
C LEU A 5 11.41 -59.18 -49.44
N SER A 6 12.05 -59.17 -48.29
CA SER A 6 11.76 -58.19 -47.19
C SER A 6 12.33 -56.82 -47.51
N ARG A 7 11.43 -55.83 -47.64
CA ARG A 7 11.77 -54.40 -47.69
C ARG A 7 11.83 -53.88 -46.30
N TRP A 8 12.97 -53.45 -45.83
CA TRP A 8 13.20 -52.68 -44.63
C TRP A 8 12.84 -51.21 -44.91
N LEU A 9 11.81 -50.72 -44.26
CA LEU A 9 11.52 -49.28 -44.19
C LEU A 9 12.15 -48.73 -42.93
N LEU A 10 13.15 -47.88 -43.09
CA LEU A 10 13.72 -47.03 -42.02
C LEU A 10 12.74 -45.87 -41.72
N PRO A 11 12.35 -45.62 -40.48
CA PRO A 11 11.62 -44.40 -40.16
C PRO A 11 12.61 -43.22 -40.04
N LEU A 12 12.45 -42.21 -40.87
CA LEU A 12 13.08 -40.91 -40.68
C LEU A 12 12.54 -40.25 -39.42
N LEU A 13 13.35 -40.17 -38.37
CA LEU A 13 13.11 -39.30 -37.21
C LEU A 13 13.38 -37.85 -37.60
N ILE A 14 12.32 -37.11 -37.94
CA ILE A 14 12.37 -35.63 -38.06
C ILE A 14 12.34 -35.10 -36.64
N GLY A 15 13.50 -34.77 -36.08
CA GLY A 15 13.62 -34.04 -34.82
C GLY A 15 13.12 -32.62 -35.00
N ASN A 16 11.98 -32.31 -34.42
CA ASN A 16 11.53 -30.93 -34.24
C ASN A 16 12.43 -30.20 -33.25
N LEU A 17 13.42 -29.48 -33.78
CA LEU A 17 14.23 -28.55 -33.00
C LEU A 17 13.39 -27.31 -32.72
N SER A 18 12.66 -27.30 -31.60
CA SER A 18 11.97 -26.10 -31.09
C SER A 18 13.00 -25.08 -30.64
N ILE A 19 13.31 -24.13 -31.51
CA ILE A 19 14.11 -22.97 -31.14
C ILE A 19 13.23 -22.12 -30.23
N LEU A 20 13.47 -22.20 -28.92
CA LEU A 20 12.98 -21.20 -27.97
C LEU A 20 13.68 -19.87 -28.30
N THR A 21 13.02 -19.02 -29.09
CA THR A 21 13.42 -17.63 -29.23
C THR A 21 13.12 -16.92 -27.92
N CYS A 22 14.13 -16.77 -27.06
CA CYS A 22 14.11 -15.85 -25.94
C CYS A 22 14.07 -14.43 -26.55
N VAL A 23 12.88 -13.83 -26.61
CA VAL A 23 12.71 -12.44 -27.00
C VAL A 23 13.20 -11.61 -25.83
N ALA A 24 14.48 -11.28 -25.81
CA ALA A 24 15.02 -10.24 -24.98
C ALA A 24 14.32 -8.93 -25.40
N GLN A 25 13.48 -8.37 -24.54
CA GLN A 25 12.93 -7.01 -24.75
C GLN A 25 14.12 -6.05 -24.65
N THR A 26 14.63 -5.64 -25.80
CA THR A 26 15.60 -4.55 -25.87
C THR A 26 14.87 -3.27 -25.47
N SER A 27 15.16 -2.76 -24.28
CA SER A 27 14.74 -1.41 -23.86
C SER A 27 15.22 -0.42 -24.91
N THR A 28 14.32 0.39 -25.44
CA THR A 28 14.70 1.42 -26.41
C THR A 28 15.54 2.49 -25.71
N ALA A 29 16.33 3.25 -26.47
CA ALA A 29 17.10 4.37 -25.91
C ALA A 29 16.19 5.40 -25.21
N ALA A 30 14.93 5.52 -25.69
CA ALA A 30 13.90 6.38 -25.09
C ALA A 30 13.43 5.87 -23.71
N ASP A 31 13.35 4.55 -23.51
CA ASP A 31 12.98 3.94 -22.23
C ASP A 31 14.09 4.12 -21.20
N SER A 32 15.36 4.02 -21.63
CA SER A 32 16.51 4.25 -20.76
C SER A 32 16.61 5.72 -20.32
N GLU A 33 16.29 6.68 -21.19
CA GLU A 33 16.25 8.11 -20.85
C GLU A 33 15.13 8.41 -19.84
N ALA A 34 13.93 7.88 -20.04
CA ALA A 34 12.79 8.05 -19.10
C ALA A 34 13.13 7.47 -17.73
N LEU A 35 13.79 6.29 -17.69
CA LEU A 35 14.23 5.68 -16.43
C LEU A 35 15.28 6.55 -15.73
N GLN A 36 16.23 7.12 -16.48
CA GLN A 36 17.24 8.01 -15.90
C GLN A 36 16.60 9.26 -15.30
N ILE A 37 15.67 9.91 -16.02
CA ILE A 37 14.90 11.06 -15.51
C ILE A 37 14.15 10.68 -14.24
N TYR A 38 13.54 9.48 -14.21
CA TYR A 38 12.88 8.98 -13.02
C TYR A 38 13.84 8.88 -11.83
N GLN A 39 15.00 8.28 -12.02
CA GLN A 39 16.00 8.12 -10.96
C GLN A 39 16.50 9.46 -10.44
N ASP A 40 16.75 10.41 -11.33
CA ASP A 40 17.34 11.71 -10.98
C ASP A 40 16.35 12.64 -10.27
N HIS A 41 15.06 12.61 -10.64
CA HIS A 41 14.09 13.61 -10.21
C HIS A 41 12.90 13.06 -9.39
N CYS A 42 12.60 11.77 -9.49
CA CYS A 42 11.39 11.21 -8.91
C CYS A 42 11.65 10.16 -7.81
N ALA A 43 12.72 9.37 -7.97
CA ALA A 43 13.00 8.21 -7.11
C ALA A 43 13.21 8.58 -5.64
N GLY A 44 13.77 9.76 -5.35
CA GLY A 44 13.97 10.23 -3.98
C GLY A 44 12.68 10.32 -3.17
N CYS A 45 11.57 10.68 -3.82
CA CYS A 45 10.25 10.76 -3.18
C CYS A 45 9.38 9.55 -3.46
N HIS A 46 9.46 8.94 -4.65
CA HIS A 46 8.56 7.88 -5.09
C HIS A 46 9.17 6.47 -5.02
N GLY A 47 10.40 6.35 -4.50
CA GLY A 47 11.14 5.09 -4.39
C GLY A 47 11.80 4.67 -5.70
N ALA A 48 13.00 4.10 -5.63
CA ALA A 48 13.77 3.70 -6.83
C ALA A 48 13.01 2.67 -7.71
N GLN A 49 12.20 1.83 -7.11
CA GLN A 49 11.36 0.83 -7.78
C GLN A 49 9.91 1.29 -7.98
N ARG A 50 9.64 2.59 -7.86
CA ARG A 50 8.29 3.18 -7.96
C ARG A 50 7.29 2.71 -6.89
N THR A 51 7.75 2.07 -5.83
CA THR A 51 6.91 1.51 -4.75
C THR A 51 6.48 2.52 -3.70
N GLY A 52 6.82 3.79 -3.88
CA GLY A 52 6.55 4.86 -2.91
C GLY A 52 7.64 4.95 -1.83
N ALA A 53 7.77 6.14 -1.26
CA ALA A 53 8.59 6.45 -0.09
C ALA A 53 7.95 7.63 0.66
N MET A 54 8.42 8.86 0.49
CA MET A 54 7.75 10.07 0.98
C MET A 54 6.49 10.40 0.16
N GLY A 55 6.54 10.15 -1.16
CA GLY A 55 5.42 10.25 -2.10
C GLY A 55 4.79 8.88 -2.38
N PRO A 56 3.63 8.85 -3.05
CA PRO A 56 2.93 7.62 -3.34
C PRO A 56 3.67 6.72 -4.33
N ALA A 57 3.31 5.44 -4.37
CA ALA A 57 3.76 4.52 -5.40
C ALA A 57 3.31 5.00 -6.80
N LEU A 58 4.22 4.98 -7.77
CA LEU A 58 3.98 5.28 -9.18
C LEU A 58 3.91 3.98 -9.99
N LEU A 59 2.94 3.14 -9.64
CA LEU A 59 2.63 1.86 -10.28
C LEU A 59 1.26 1.95 -10.97
N PRO A 60 1.02 1.21 -12.06
CA PRO A 60 -0.26 1.22 -12.77
C PRO A 60 -1.47 1.06 -11.86
N GLU A 61 -1.40 0.15 -10.89
CA GLU A 61 -2.47 -0.12 -9.92
C GLU A 61 -2.73 1.08 -9.00
N SER A 62 -1.69 1.79 -8.61
CA SER A 62 -1.79 3.00 -7.78
C SER A 62 -2.32 4.19 -8.56
N LEU A 63 -1.98 4.26 -9.85
CA LEU A 63 -2.34 5.33 -10.79
C LEU A 63 -3.68 5.10 -11.50
N ALA A 64 -4.35 3.95 -11.31
CA ALA A 64 -5.53 3.54 -12.06
C ALA A 64 -6.70 4.56 -12.09
N ARG A 65 -6.74 5.50 -11.16
CA ARG A 65 -7.76 6.56 -11.10
C ARG A 65 -7.28 7.93 -11.57
N LEU A 66 -6.00 8.08 -11.84
CA LEU A 66 -5.39 9.31 -12.35
C LEU A 66 -5.21 9.14 -13.86
N ARG A 67 -5.81 10.00 -14.66
CA ARG A 67 -5.64 9.95 -16.13
C ARG A 67 -4.25 10.46 -16.50
N LYS A 68 -3.64 9.92 -17.56
CA LYS A 68 -2.29 10.31 -18.02
C LYS A 68 -2.15 11.82 -18.21
N ALA A 69 -3.16 12.47 -18.79
CA ALA A 69 -3.16 13.92 -18.97
C ALA A 69 -3.16 14.70 -17.64
N GLU A 70 -3.86 14.20 -16.63
CA GLU A 70 -3.85 14.80 -15.29
C GLU A 70 -2.51 14.56 -14.59
N ALA A 71 -1.92 13.40 -14.77
CA ALA A 71 -0.59 13.10 -14.25
C ALA A 71 0.48 14.01 -14.89
N LEU A 72 0.39 14.24 -16.21
CA LEU A 72 1.27 15.19 -16.91
C LEU A 72 1.09 16.61 -16.35
N ASN A 73 -0.14 17.05 -16.16
CA ASN A 73 -0.42 18.35 -15.56
C ASN A 73 0.20 18.49 -14.15
N VAL A 74 0.12 17.44 -13.34
CA VAL A 74 0.78 17.40 -12.02
C VAL A 74 2.30 17.51 -12.14
N MET A 75 2.92 16.83 -13.11
CA MET A 75 4.36 16.94 -13.33
C MET A 75 4.77 18.33 -13.82
N LEU A 76 3.99 18.94 -14.71
CA LEU A 76 4.27 20.28 -15.23
C LEU A 76 4.16 21.36 -14.15
N HIS A 77 3.13 21.30 -13.31
CA HIS A 77 2.75 22.40 -12.42
C HIS A 77 2.94 22.11 -10.93
N GLY A 78 3.32 20.87 -10.59
CA GLY A 78 3.38 20.41 -9.20
C GLY A 78 1.98 20.17 -8.61
N ARG A 79 1.94 19.97 -7.30
CA ARG A 79 0.69 19.76 -6.57
C ARG A 79 0.62 20.70 -5.37
N VAL A 80 -0.38 21.57 -5.39
CA VAL A 80 -0.59 22.57 -4.34
C VAL A 80 -0.72 21.89 -2.97
N LEU A 81 -0.15 22.52 -1.94
CA LEU A 81 -0.13 22.06 -0.55
C LEU A 81 0.60 20.71 -0.32
N THR A 82 1.41 20.27 -1.28
CA THR A 82 2.25 19.07 -1.16
C THR A 82 3.71 19.38 -1.50
N GLN A 83 4.59 18.39 -1.29
CA GLN A 83 6.00 18.50 -1.66
C GLN A 83 6.28 18.13 -3.14
N MET A 84 5.25 17.78 -3.94
CA MET A 84 5.42 17.48 -5.35
C MET A 84 5.72 18.77 -6.14
N PRO A 85 6.96 18.98 -6.61
CA PRO A 85 7.34 20.21 -7.29
C PRO A 85 6.86 20.23 -8.75
N ALA A 86 6.92 21.42 -9.36
CA ALA A 86 6.73 21.61 -10.79
C ALA A 86 8.02 21.35 -11.56
N PHE A 87 7.95 20.57 -12.65
CA PHE A 87 9.11 20.24 -13.49
C PHE A 87 9.15 20.94 -14.85
N ALA A 88 8.14 21.72 -15.22
CA ALA A 88 8.05 22.38 -16.53
C ALA A 88 9.28 23.22 -16.89
N ARG A 89 10.01 23.78 -15.91
CA ARG A 89 11.22 24.58 -16.13
C ARG A 89 12.50 23.76 -16.19
N GLN A 90 12.48 22.50 -15.79
CA GLN A 90 13.66 21.64 -15.64
C GLN A 90 13.69 20.52 -16.67
N ILE A 91 12.52 20.01 -17.06
CA ILE A 91 12.37 18.85 -17.94
C ILE A 91 11.45 19.23 -19.10
N PRO A 92 11.87 19.08 -20.36
CA PRO A 92 11.00 19.29 -21.51
C PRO A 92 9.74 18.43 -21.46
N GLU A 93 8.61 18.99 -21.88
CA GLU A 93 7.31 18.30 -21.81
C GLU A 93 7.32 16.96 -22.54
N GLU A 94 7.98 16.87 -23.69
CA GLU A 94 8.14 15.60 -24.44
C GLU A 94 8.78 14.50 -23.58
N LYS A 95 9.77 14.84 -22.76
CA LYS A 95 10.41 13.89 -21.83
C LYS A 95 9.51 13.53 -20.66
N LEU A 96 8.70 14.48 -20.17
CA LEU A 96 7.67 14.20 -19.18
C LEU A 96 6.58 13.28 -19.72
N GLN A 97 6.20 13.39 -20.99
CA GLN A 97 5.27 12.46 -21.63
C GLN A 97 5.83 11.04 -21.70
N ARG A 98 7.12 10.86 -22.00
CA ARG A 98 7.78 9.54 -21.95
C ARG A 98 7.83 8.99 -20.52
N LEU A 99 8.08 9.85 -19.55
CA LEU A 99 8.03 9.46 -18.13
C LEU A 99 6.63 9.01 -17.71
N ILE A 100 5.57 9.62 -18.23
CA ILE A 100 4.18 9.16 -18.05
C ILE A 100 4.02 7.72 -18.58
N GLU A 101 4.50 7.44 -19.79
CA GLU A 101 4.42 6.07 -20.32
C GLU A 101 5.16 5.06 -19.42
N LEU A 102 6.33 5.42 -18.90
CA LEU A 102 7.08 4.59 -17.97
C LEU A 102 6.31 4.29 -16.70
N ILE A 103 5.72 5.29 -16.02
CA ILE A 103 5.06 5.07 -14.73
C ILE A 103 3.70 4.37 -14.86
N TYR A 104 3.06 4.42 -16.05
CA TYR A 104 1.84 3.68 -16.36
C TYR A 104 2.11 2.29 -16.96
N SER A 105 3.36 1.95 -17.23
CA SER A 105 3.76 0.61 -17.65
C SER A 105 4.05 -0.27 -16.44
N PRO A 106 3.73 -1.57 -16.48
CA PRO A 106 4.16 -2.51 -15.46
C PRO A 106 5.68 -2.47 -15.28
N PRO A 107 6.19 -2.57 -14.05
CA PRO A 107 7.63 -2.74 -13.84
C PRO A 107 8.11 -4.09 -14.40
N ALA A 108 9.40 -4.17 -14.74
CA ALA A 108 10.01 -5.40 -15.27
C ALA A 108 9.87 -6.58 -14.30
N GLU A 109 9.94 -6.30 -13.01
CA GLU A 109 9.66 -7.28 -11.96
C GLU A 109 8.43 -6.83 -11.14
N PRO A 110 7.52 -7.75 -10.79
CA PRO A 110 6.40 -7.43 -9.93
C PRO A 110 6.88 -6.85 -8.60
N PRO A 111 6.29 -5.75 -8.12
CA PRO A 111 6.68 -5.16 -6.85
C PRO A 111 6.36 -6.12 -5.70
N ARG A 112 7.34 -6.30 -4.82
CA ARG A 112 7.23 -7.16 -3.64
C ARG A 112 7.24 -6.32 -2.38
N TRP A 113 6.56 -6.79 -1.37
CA TRP A 113 6.58 -6.25 -0.01
C TRP A 113 6.36 -7.41 0.93
N GLU A 114 7.45 -7.89 1.51
CA GLU A 114 7.49 -9.15 2.26
C GLU A 114 7.63 -8.89 3.76
N GLU A 115 7.64 -9.92 4.57
CA GLU A 115 7.77 -9.85 6.03
C GLU A 115 8.98 -9.02 6.48
N LYS A 116 10.12 -9.19 5.81
CA LYS A 116 11.33 -8.43 6.08
C LYS A 116 11.13 -6.93 5.89
N ASP A 117 10.46 -6.54 4.79
CA ASP A 117 10.19 -5.13 4.48
C ASP A 117 9.24 -4.51 5.50
N ILE A 118 8.19 -5.26 5.87
CA ILE A 118 7.23 -4.84 6.90
C ILE A 118 7.96 -4.64 8.22
N THR A 119 8.70 -5.64 8.69
CA THR A 119 9.37 -5.60 9.99
C THR A 119 10.43 -4.49 10.07
N GLN A 120 11.21 -4.31 9.01
CA GLN A 120 12.26 -3.27 8.95
C GLN A 120 11.69 -1.86 8.84
N SER A 121 10.47 -1.69 8.36
CA SER A 121 9.82 -0.38 8.25
C SER A 121 9.31 0.17 9.58
N ARG A 122 9.25 -0.66 10.62
CA ARG A 122 8.65 -0.30 11.90
C ARG A 122 9.47 0.77 12.62
N VAL A 123 8.78 1.84 13.00
CA VAL A 123 9.30 2.95 13.80
C VAL A 123 8.57 2.96 15.14
N SER A 124 9.31 3.09 16.23
CA SER A 124 8.77 3.24 17.59
C SER A 124 9.17 4.61 18.14
N TYR A 125 8.24 5.25 18.81
CA TYR A 125 8.45 6.54 19.47
C TYR A 125 8.44 6.37 20.99
N PRO A 126 8.99 7.34 21.76
CA PRO A 126 8.91 7.31 23.21
C PRO A 126 7.46 7.23 23.68
N VAL A 127 7.19 6.36 24.64
CA VAL A 127 5.87 6.23 25.26
C VAL A 127 5.81 7.20 26.44
N PRO A 128 4.86 8.16 26.43
CA PRO A 128 4.70 9.07 27.57
C PRO A 128 4.23 8.33 28.83
N ASP A 129 4.81 8.70 29.97
CA ASP A 129 4.40 8.19 31.28
C ASP A 129 3.26 9.08 31.84
N ASN A 130 2.15 9.13 31.14
CA ASN A 130 0.99 9.92 31.54
C ASN A 130 -0.31 9.26 31.06
N ASP A 131 -1.19 8.96 32.00
CA ASP A 131 -2.49 8.31 31.74
C ASP A 131 -3.69 9.26 31.64
N LYS A 132 -3.45 10.56 31.81
CA LYS A 132 -4.52 11.56 31.72
C LYS A 132 -4.39 12.40 30.44
N PRO A 133 -5.54 12.81 29.85
CA PRO A 133 -5.50 13.73 28.72
C PRO A 133 -4.77 15.03 29.05
N LEU A 134 -3.95 15.51 28.12
CA LEU A 134 -3.29 16.83 28.20
C LEU A 134 -4.21 17.99 27.77
N PHE A 135 -5.50 17.73 27.63
CA PHE A 135 -6.54 18.68 27.24
C PHE A 135 -7.77 18.58 28.16
N SER A 136 -8.67 19.55 28.08
CA SER A 136 -9.88 19.65 28.91
C SER A 136 -11.18 19.47 28.12
N ALA A 137 -11.18 18.60 27.10
CA ALA A 137 -12.38 18.20 26.38
C ALA A 137 -12.89 16.85 26.89
N ASP A 138 -14.17 16.54 26.65
CA ASP A 138 -14.73 15.21 26.91
C ASP A 138 -14.10 14.17 25.98
N PRO A 139 -13.36 13.16 26.49
CA PRO A 139 -12.75 12.13 25.65
C PRO A 139 -13.78 11.29 24.86
N GLN A 140 -15.05 11.28 25.28
CA GLN A 140 -16.12 10.58 24.56
C GLN A 140 -16.72 11.41 23.41
N ASN A 141 -16.40 12.71 23.31
CA ASN A 141 -16.89 13.61 22.29
C ASN A 141 -15.75 14.32 21.54
N LEU A 142 -14.84 13.54 20.97
CA LEU A 142 -13.73 14.02 20.17
C LEU A 142 -13.92 13.69 18.68
N PHE A 143 -13.47 14.57 17.81
CA PHE A 143 -13.43 14.36 16.36
C PHE A 143 -12.00 14.36 15.83
N ILE A 144 -11.71 13.45 14.91
CA ILE A 144 -10.51 13.51 14.08
C ILE A 144 -10.91 13.97 12.68
N VAL A 145 -10.47 15.16 12.31
CA VAL A 145 -10.63 15.70 10.96
C VAL A 145 -9.38 15.40 10.15
N VAL A 146 -9.53 14.62 9.08
CA VAL A 146 -8.43 14.24 8.18
C VAL A 146 -8.35 15.24 7.04
N GLU A 147 -7.22 15.91 6.93
CA GLU A 147 -6.92 16.94 5.93
C GLU A 147 -5.99 16.37 4.85
N LEU A 148 -6.59 15.84 3.77
CA LEU A 148 -5.83 15.18 2.70
C LEU A 148 -5.00 16.13 1.85
N GLY A 149 -5.33 17.41 1.83
CA GLY A 149 -4.64 18.39 0.99
C GLY A 149 -3.18 18.62 1.36
N ASP A 150 -2.90 18.62 2.66
CA ASP A 150 -1.55 18.86 3.19
C ASP A 150 -1.05 17.76 4.13
N HIS A 151 -1.73 16.60 4.15
CA HIS A 151 -1.39 15.43 4.95
C HIS A 151 -1.30 15.74 6.44
N SER A 152 -2.37 16.27 6.99
CA SER A 152 -2.52 16.57 8.41
C SER A 152 -3.82 15.97 8.96
N ALA A 153 -3.91 15.88 10.27
CA ALA A 153 -5.14 15.62 10.98
C ALA A 153 -5.30 16.61 12.15
N THR A 154 -6.53 16.96 12.45
CA THR A 154 -6.86 17.85 13.55
C THR A 154 -7.76 17.11 14.53
N LEU A 155 -7.38 17.10 15.81
CA LEU A 155 -8.21 16.67 16.93
C LEU A 155 -9.06 17.86 17.37
N LEU A 156 -10.37 17.70 17.40
CA LEU A 156 -11.34 18.72 17.81
C LEU A 156 -12.06 18.30 19.09
N ASP A 157 -12.33 19.29 19.93
CA ASP A 157 -13.33 19.24 21.00
C ASP A 157 -14.74 19.26 20.35
N GLY A 158 -15.50 18.18 20.55
CA GLY A 158 -16.81 18.02 19.94
C GLY A 158 -17.91 18.84 20.59
N ASP A 159 -17.70 19.36 21.80
CA ASP A 159 -18.66 20.25 22.49
C ASP A 159 -18.50 21.70 22.03
N LYS A 160 -17.24 22.13 21.83
CA LYS A 160 -16.92 23.52 21.48
C LYS A 160 -16.63 23.74 20.00
N PHE A 161 -16.37 22.67 19.26
CA PHE A 161 -15.88 22.68 17.87
C PHE A 161 -14.57 23.44 17.69
N GLU A 162 -13.71 23.38 18.72
CA GLU A 162 -12.39 24.01 18.74
C GLU A 162 -11.29 22.99 18.50
N ALA A 163 -10.24 23.42 17.80
CA ALA A 163 -9.07 22.57 17.59
C ALA A 163 -8.26 22.41 18.88
N ILE A 164 -8.04 21.17 19.31
CA ILE A 164 -7.17 20.84 20.43
C ILE A 164 -5.72 20.79 19.95
N THR A 165 -5.48 20.04 18.86
CA THR A 165 -4.16 19.93 18.24
C THR A 165 -4.28 19.57 16.76
N ARG A 166 -3.25 19.95 15.98
CA ARG A 166 -3.10 19.59 14.58
C ARG A 166 -1.73 18.98 14.37
N PHE A 167 -1.66 17.85 13.70
CA PHE A 167 -0.44 17.08 13.51
C PHE A 167 -0.30 16.56 12.09
N LYS A 168 0.93 16.34 11.64
CA LYS A 168 1.24 15.77 10.34
C LYS A 168 0.92 14.29 10.30
N THR A 169 0.40 13.80 9.17
CA THR A 169 0.10 12.40 8.92
C THR A 169 0.92 11.86 7.74
N ARG A 170 0.87 10.55 7.56
CA ARG A 170 1.37 9.91 6.33
C ARG A 170 0.52 10.33 5.13
N PHE A 171 1.05 10.07 3.94
CA PHE A 171 0.42 10.40 2.67
C PHE A 171 -0.99 9.79 2.55
N ALA A 172 -1.95 10.58 2.11
CA ALA A 172 -3.29 10.16 1.70
C ALA A 172 -3.93 9.10 2.61
N LEU A 173 -4.26 9.46 3.84
CA LEU A 173 -4.99 8.60 4.76
C LEU A 173 -6.26 8.06 4.11
N HIS A 174 -6.56 6.79 4.34
CA HIS A 174 -7.67 6.09 3.69
C HIS A 174 -8.35 5.10 4.65
N GLY A 175 -9.64 4.87 4.45
CA GLY A 175 -10.41 3.91 5.23
C GLY A 175 -10.96 4.45 6.58
N GLY A 176 -10.72 5.71 6.87
CA GLY A 176 -11.13 6.39 8.10
C GLY A 176 -10.30 5.96 9.33
N PRO A 177 -10.13 6.84 10.32
CA PRO A 177 -9.50 6.51 11.59
C PRO A 177 -10.22 5.38 12.32
N LYS A 178 -9.48 4.56 13.07
CA LYS A 178 -10.01 3.51 13.95
C LYS A 178 -9.57 3.79 15.37
N PHE A 179 -10.52 3.82 16.29
CA PHE A 179 -10.25 4.07 17.70
C PHE A 179 -10.13 2.77 18.47
N SER A 180 -9.24 2.74 19.46
CA SER A 180 -9.23 1.66 20.45
C SER A 180 -10.55 1.65 21.23
N PRO A 181 -10.96 0.49 21.80
CA PRO A 181 -12.23 0.39 22.55
C PRO A 181 -12.36 1.38 23.72
N ASP A 182 -11.22 1.77 24.32
CA ASP A 182 -11.15 2.75 25.39
C ASP A 182 -11.12 4.22 24.89
N GLY A 183 -11.07 4.44 23.57
CA GLY A 183 -11.01 5.77 22.95
C GLY A 183 -9.67 6.50 23.09
N ARG A 184 -8.66 5.94 23.76
CA ARG A 184 -7.36 6.58 23.98
C ARG A 184 -6.49 6.63 22.73
N TYR A 185 -6.48 5.57 21.94
CA TYR A 185 -5.63 5.46 20.76
C TYR A 185 -6.43 5.58 19.48
N VAL A 186 -5.86 6.25 18.50
CA VAL A 186 -6.39 6.27 17.14
C VAL A 186 -5.35 5.69 16.17
N TYR A 187 -5.84 4.89 15.24
CA TYR A 187 -5.04 4.24 14.21
C TYR A 187 -5.43 4.75 12.84
N PHE A 188 -4.42 5.06 12.03
CA PHE A 188 -4.60 5.54 10.67
C PHE A 188 -3.99 4.55 9.69
N ALA A 189 -4.65 4.37 8.56
CA ALA A 189 -4.06 3.72 7.39
C ALA A 189 -3.85 4.74 6.29
N SER A 190 -2.72 4.67 5.60
CA SER A 190 -2.41 5.49 4.43
C SER A 190 -2.38 4.65 3.16
N ARG A 191 -2.64 5.29 2.03
CA ARG A 191 -2.68 4.58 0.73
C ARG A 191 -1.35 3.96 0.32
N ASP A 192 -0.24 4.50 0.78
CA ASP A 192 1.10 4.01 0.53
C ASP A 192 1.57 2.95 1.54
N GLY A 193 0.63 2.41 2.31
CA GLY A 193 0.85 1.22 3.12
C GLY A 193 1.18 1.46 4.58
N TRP A 194 1.29 2.68 5.05
CA TRP A 194 1.62 2.97 6.44
C TRP A 194 0.41 2.84 7.37
N ILE A 195 0.64 2.21 8.51
CA ILE A 195 -0.24 2.20 9.66
C ILE A 195 0.44 3.00 10.75
N SER A 196 -0.28 3.98 11.32
CA SER A 196 0.22 4.84 12.41
C SER A 196 -0.66 4.69 13.63
N LYS A 197 -0.04 4.57 14.81
CA LYS A 197 -0.71 4.60 16.13
C LYS A 197 -0.42 5.93 16.80
N TYR A 198 -1.47 6.64 17.18
CA TYR A 198 -1.41 7.94 17.84
C TYR A 198 -2.12 7.90 19.20
N ASP A 199 -1.46 8.37 20.25
CA ASP A 199 -2.03 8.53 21.58
C ASP A 199 -2.73 9.90 21.65
N ILE A 200 -4.05 9.88 21.68
CA ILE A 200 -4.89 11.07 21.75
C ILE A 200 -4.62 11.83 23.05
N TYR A 201 -4.49 11.13 24.17
CA TYR A 201 -4.28 11.76 25.49
C TYR A 201 -2.98 12.56 25.55
N ASN A 202 -1.93 12.04 24.97
CA ASN A 202 -0.61 12.67 24.95
C ASN A 202 -0.30 13.42 23.65
N MET A 203 -1.22 13.41 22.68
CA MET A 203 -1.09 14.09 21.39
C MET A 203 0.21 13.74 20.66
N THR A 204 0.60 12.45 20.63
CA THR A 204 1.85 12.00 20.05
C THR A 204 1.72 10.65 19.35
N TYR A 205 2.58 10.39 18.37
CA TYR A 205 2.74 9.07 17.77
C TYR A 205 3.46 8.11 18.72
N LEU A 206 3.04 6.85 18.73
CA LEU A 206 3.67 5.78 19.49
C LEU A 206 4.40 4.78 18.60
N ALA A 207 3.84 4.46 17.45
CA ALA A 207 4.45 3.56 16.49
C ALA A 207 3.92 3.79 15.08
N GLU A 208 4.71 3.42 14.09
CA GLU A 208 4.33 3.36 12.68
C GLU A 208 4.95 2.11 12.04
N ILE A 209 4.26 1.53 11.06
CA ILE A 209 4.76 0.39 10.28
C ILE A 209 4.19 0.45 8.86
N ARG A 210 4.97 0.03 7.87
CA ARG A 210 4.51 -0.05 6.50
C ARG A 210 4.16 -1.49 6.15
N VAL A 211 2.87 -1.79 5.99
CA VAL A 211 2.34 -3.15 5.79
C VAL A 211 2.16 -3.53 4.33
N GLY A 212 2.39 -2.61 3.41
CA GLY A 212 2.20 -2.85 1.98
C GLY A 212 2.60 -1.66 1.13
N ILE A 213 2.35 -1.76 -0.17
CA ILE A 213 2.58 -0.69 -1.15
C ILE A 213 1.29 0.11 -1.40
N ASN A 214 0.13 -0.56 -1.26
CA ASN A 214 -1.17 0.05 -1.45
C ASN A 214 -2.19 -0.54 -0.47
N THR A 215 -2.40 0.14 0.65
CA THR A 215 -3.36 -0.25 1.69
C THR A 215 -4.68 0.50 1.52
N ARG A 216 -5.81 -0.17 1.79
CA ARG A 216 -7.16 0.38 1.55
C ARG A 216 -7.99 0.53 2.80
N ASN A 217 -7.80 -0.33 3.76
CA ASN A 217 -8.61 -0.30 4.97
C ASN A 217 -7.84 -0.88 6.15
N LEU A 218 -8.34 -0.60 7.33
CA LEU A 218 -7.83 -1.04 8.61
C LEU A 218 -9.03 -1.35 9.52
N ALA A 219 -8.92 -2.38 10.34
CA ALA A 219 -9.85 -2.64 11.43
C ALA A 219 -9.09 -2.97 12.71
N ILE A 220 -9.70 -2.65 13.86
CA ILE A 220 -9.23 -3.06 15.19
C ILE A 220 -10.17 -4.12 15.73
N SER A 221 -9.66 -5.13 16.41
CA SER A 221 -10.50 -6.17 17.07
C SER A 221 -11.39 -5.57 18.17
N ALA A 222 -12.49 -6.25 18.45
CA ALA A 222 -13.46 -5.79 19.46
C ALA A 222 -12.86 -5.67 20.87
N ASP A 223 -11.86 -6.49 21.20
CA ASP A 223 -11.09 -6.46 22.44
C ASP A 223 -9.91 -5.48 22.41
N GLY A 224 -9.66 -4.86 21.26
CA GLY A 224 -8.58 -3.90 21.06
C GLY A 224 -7.17 -4.50 20.97
N GLN A 225 -7.01 -5.83 20.90
CA GLN A 225 -5.68 -6.46 20.91
C GLN A 225 -5.01 -6.50 19.54
N TYR A 226 -5.80 -6.60 18.47
CA TYR A 226 -5.30 -6.82 17.11
C TYR A 226 -5.73 -5.71 16.17
N LEU A 227 -4.86 -5.42 15.20
CA LEU A 227 -5.18 -4.64 14.01
C LEU A 227 -5.02 -5.51 12.78
N ILE A 228 -5.89 -5.34 11.81
CA ILE A 228 -5.77 -6.00 10.51
C ILE A 228 -5.87 -4.98 9.39
N ALA A 229 -4.86 -4.96 8.52
CA ALA A 229 -4.79 -4.09 7.36
C ALA A 229 -5.13 -4.86 6.09
N ALA A 230 -5.91 -4.23 5.21
CA ALA A 230 -6.33 -4.78 3.92
C ALA A 230 -5.55 -4.12 2.78
N ASN A 231 -4.80 -4.89 2.01
CA ASN A 231 -3.92 -4.41 0.97
C ASN A 231 -4.45 -4.75 -0.44
N TYR A 232 -4.24 -3.81 -1.37
CA TYR A 232 -4.36 -4.05 -2.80
C TYR A 232 -3.06 -4.58 -3.38
N LEU A 233 -1.92 -4.12 -2.84
CA LEU A 233 -0.60 -4.49 -3.31
C LEU A 233 0.38 -4.58 -2.12
N PRO A 234 0.92 -5.79 -1.85
CA PRO A 234 0.47 -7.08 -2.36
C PRO A 234 -0.99 -7.39 -1.99
N GLY A 235 -1.65 -8.31 -2.72
CA GLY A 235 -3.00 -8.78 -2.38
C GLY A 235 -2.97 -9.65 -1.12
N ASN A 236 -3.08 -9.03 0.05
CA ASN A 236 -3.05 -9.74 1.34
C ASN A 236 -3.75 -8.95 2.45
N LEU A 237 -3.87 -9.61 3.58
CA LEU A 237 -4.18 -8.99 4.87
C LEU A 237 -2.93 -9.09 5.76
N VAL A 238 -2.72 -8.08 6.59
CA VAL A 238 -1.60 -8.06 7.54
C VAL A 238 -2.15 -7.85 8.94
N LEU A 239 -1.95 -8.85 9.81
CA LEU A 239 -2.34 -8.82 11.22
C LEU A 239 -1.18 -8.28 12.06
N LEU A 240 -1.49 -7.31 12.91
CA LEU A 240 -0.56 -6.62 13.79
C LEU A 240 -1.05 -6.67 15.24
N SER A 241 -0.13 -6.62 16.18
CA SER A 241 -0.44 -6.26 17.57
C SER A 241 -0.84 -4.78 17.65
N SER A 242 -1.96 -4.48 18.28
CA SER A 242 -2.38 -3.09 18.52
C SER A 242 -1.49 -2.37 19.54
N LYS A 243 -0.80 -3.15 20.41
CA LYS A 243 0.04 -2.63 21.47
C LYS A 243 1.18 -1.78 20.91
N ASP A 244 1.86 -2.29 19.90
CA ASP A 244 3.13 -1.70 19.41
C ASP A 244 3.30 -1.79 17.89
N LEU A 245 2.26 -2.21 17.16
CA LEU A 245 2.26 -2.45 15.72
C LEU A 245 3.26 -3.53 15.27
N SER A 246 3.69 -4.44 16.14
CA SER A 246 4.50 -5.59 15.70
C SER A 246 3.70 -6.50 14.77
N LEU A 247 4.40 -7.04 13.77
CA LEU A 247 3.81 -7.98 12.81
C LEU A 247 3.50 -9.31 13.51
N ILE A 248 2.27 -9.80 13.33
CA ILE A 248 1.85 -11.13 13.80
C ILE A 248 1.79 -12.10 12.63
N LYS A 249 1.05 -11.74 11.56
CA LYS A 249 0.84 -12.67 10.44
C LYS A 249 0.56 -11.92 9.14
N ILE A 250 1.05 -12.46 8.03
CA ILE A 250 0.66 -12.08 6.68
C ILE A 250 -0.27 -13.16 6.16
N ILE A 251 -1.47 -12.78 5.70
CA ILE A 251 -2.49 -13.68 5.19
C ILE A 251 -2.65 -13.38 3.68
N PRO A 252 -2.09 -14.21 2.78
CA PRO A 252 -2.29 -14.03 1.35
C PRO A 252 -3.78 -14.12 1.00
N ALA A 253 -4.27 -13.14 0.24
CA ALA A 253 -5.66 -13.13 -0.22
C ALA A 253 -5.75 -13.90 -1.54
N SER A 254 -5.71 -15.24 -1.48
CA SER A 254 -5.75 -16.11 -2.66
C SER A 254 -6.69 -17.28 -2.47
N SER A 255 -7.34 -17.70 -3.56
CA SER A 255 -8.14 -18.91 -3.66
C SER A 255 -7.68 -19.67 -4.90
N GLY A 256 -7.11 -20.87 -4.72
CA GLY A 256 -6.37 -21.58 -5.75
C GLY A 256 -5.20 -20.73 -6.28
N ASP A 257 -5.10 -20.59 -7.59
CA ASP A 257 -4.03 -19.81 -8.27
C ASP A 257 -4.37 -18.30 -8.42
N THR A 258 -5.54 -17.87 -7.94
CA THR A 258 -6.01 -16.49 -8.09
C THR A 258 -5.72 -15.69 -6.83
N THR A 259 -4.97 -14.59 -6.97
CA THR A 259 -4.75 -13.61 -5.89
C THR A 259 -5.73 -12.46 -6.04
N SER A 260 -6.28 -12.00 -4.92
CA SER A 260 -7.22 -10.89 -4.87
C SER A 260 -6.65 -9.69 -4.13
N ARG A 261 -7.04 -8.51 -4.58
CA ARG A 261 -6.98 -7.30 -3.77
C ARG A 261 -8.01 -7.39 -2.65
N VAL A 262 -7.70 -6.86 -1.47
CA VAL A 262 -8.67 -6.80 -0.37
C VAL A 262 -9.22 -5.37 -0.25
N SER A 263 -10.50 -5.21 -0.58
CA SER A 263 -11.12 -3.88 -0.69
C SER A 263 -11.55 -3.29 0.65
N ALA A 264 -11.92 -4.13 1.58
CA ALA A 264 -12.41 -3.71 2.89
C ALA A 264 -12.15 -4.78 3.94
N VAL A 265 -11.96 -4.35 5.18
CA VAL A 265 -11.94 -5.20 6.36
C VAL A 265 -12.64 -4.47 7.50
N TYR A 266 -13.47 -5.19 8.25
CA TYR A 266 -14.23 -4.65 9.37
C TYR A 266 -14.22 -5.61 10.55
N THR A 267 -14.36 -5.06 11.75
CA THR A 267 -14.63 -5.83 12.97
C THR A 267 -16.06 -6.37 12.92
N ALA A 268 -16.26 -7.57 13.40
CA ALA A 268 -17.56 -8.24 13.41
C ALA A 268 -18.05 -8.54 14.84
N PRO A 269 -18.42 -7.53 15.66
CA PRO A 269 -18.98 -7.76 16.97
C PRO A 269 -20.41 -8.39 16.83
N PRO A 270 -20.85 -9.23 17.77
CA PRO A 270 -20.17 -9.64 19.01
C PRO A 270 -19.16 -10.78 18.83
N ARG A 271 -18.91 -11.24 17.60
CA ARG A 271 -17.88 -12.24 17.31
C ARG A 271 -16.50 -11.61 17.43
N HIS A 272 -15.54 -12.35 17.96
CA HIS A 272 -14.14 -11.91 18.03
C HIS A 272 -13.42 -12.17 16.71
N SER A 273 -13.99 -11.63 15.61
CA SER A 273 -13.47 -11.85 14.26
C SER A 273 -13.46 -10.56 13.46
N PHE A 274 -12.78 -10.63 12.31
CA PHE A 274 -12.82 -9.63 11.25
C PHE A 274 -13.52 -10.21 10.02
N VAL A 275 -14.18 -9.37 9.26
CA VAL A 275 -14.75 -9.73 7.96
C VAL A 275 -14.04 -8.94 6.87
N ALA A 276 -13.50 -9.63 5.87
CA ALA A 276 -12.77 -9.06 4.76
C ALA A 276 -13.47 -9.33 3.44
N ALA A 277 -13.61 -8.29 2.59
CA ALA A 277 -14.19 -8.41 1.26
C ALA A 277 -13.08 -8.45 0.20
N LEU A 278 -13.01 -9.53 -0.55
CA LEU A 278 -12.09 -9.72 -1.66
C LEU A 278 -12.67 -9.04 -2.91
N LYS A 279 -11.81 -8.42 -3.69
CA LYS A 279 -12.27 -7.62 -4.84
C LYS A 279 -12.30 -8.40 -6.14
N ASP A 280 -11.37 -9.32 -6.31
CA ASP A 280 -11.13 -10.02 -7.57
C ASP A 280 -11.54 -11.49 -7.49
N ILE A 281 -11.94 -11.95 -6.31
CA ILE A 281 -12.52 -13.25 -6.01
C ILE A 281 -13.89 -13.02 -5.36
N ALA A 282 -14.91 -13.77 -5.76
CA ALA A 282 -16.28 -13.61 -5.24
C ALA A 282 -16.42 -14.23 -3.85
N GLU A 283 -15.59 -13.82 -2.90
CA GLU A 283 -15.54 -14.32 -1.54
C GLU A 283 -15.52 -13.19 -0.50
N VAL A 284 -16.10 -13.51 0.65
CA VAL A 284 -15.99 -12.74 1.90
C VAL A 284 -15.41 -13.67 2.94
N TRP A 285 -14.31 -13.26 3.55
CA TRP A 285 -13.61 -14.06 4.55
C TRP A 285 -13.96 -13.60 5.95
N GLU A 286 -14.12 -14.53 6.86
CA GLU A 286 -14.13 -14.31 8.30
C GLU A 286 -12.77 -14.76 8.86
N ILE A 287 -12.08 -13.87 9.57
CA ILE A 287 -10.77 -14.13 10.15
C ILE A 287 -10.88 -13.98 11.67
N THR A 288 -10.63 -15.06 12.39
CA THR A 288 -10.63 -15.08 13.86
C THR A 288 -9.18 -15.16 14.34
N PRO A 289 -8.64 -14.10 14.94
CA PRO A 289 -7.32 -14.18 15.60
C PRO A 289 -7.40 -15.17 16.76
N SER A 290 -6.36 -15.99 16.92
CA SER A 290 -6.20 -16.88 18.07
C SER A 290 -4.77 -16.79 18.59
N ASP A 291 -4.57 -16.97 19.88
CA ASP A 291 -3.26 -16.94 20.52
C ASP A 291 -2.43 -18.21 20.24
N THR A 292 -2.98 -19.15 19.47
CA THR A 292 -2.40 -20.49 19.28
C THR A 292 -1.88 -20.74 17.87
N ASP A 293 -1.93 -19.77 16.93
CA ASP A 293 -1.46 -19.94 15.54
C ASP A 293 -0.50 -18.82 15.10
#